data_570c60d82e807a4e7196d3b3733e7756
#
_entry.id   570c60d82e807a4e7196d3b3733e7756
#
_cell.length_a   1.000
_cell.length_b   1.000
_cell.length_c   1.000
_cell.angle_alpha   90.00
_cell.angle_beta   90.00
_cell.angle_gamma   90.00
#
_symmetry.space_group_name_H-M   'P 1'
#
loop_
_entity.id
_entity.type
_entity.pdbx_description
1 polymer ?
#
loop_
_entity_poly.entity_id
_entity_poly.type
_entity_poly.pdbx_seq_one_letter_code
_entity_poly.pdbx_strand_id
1 'polypeptide(L)'
;MLFATFATAIIAFIIVRNSHAKCEKKEEVKNDIHLLADWKLWLGLTLMQVSFGSFYNFFTIYETDFGVSLDMTIYLWSFGVIMEIVMLFSQGRFLQNNLLTILQITTFASAIRWFLVYAFPQDLVVLFFTQSLHALSFALFHSAAISYLFHTYKHQALAQQFFSGITYGLGGFSGALLAGYIYEIFPRELFLSSALIAFLAFVSLRLHAQRNR
;
A
#
# COMPACT_ATOMS: atom_id res chain seq x y z
N MET A 1 -11.66 21.45 -7.82
CA MET A 1 -11.15 20.61 -6.73
C MET A 1 -11.76 20.93 -5.37
N LEU A 2 -11.73 22.14 -4.86
CA LEU A 2 -12.31 22.53 -3.55
C LEU A 2 -13.75 22.07 -3.32
N PHE A 3 -14.64 22.19 -4.32
CA PHE A 3 -16.04 21.75 -4.19
C PHE A 3 -16.19 20.23 -4.01
N ALA A 4 -15.35 19.42 -4.65
CA ALA A 4 -15.39 17.97 -4.51
C ALA A 4 -14.95 17.54 -3.10
N THR A 5 -13.93 18.18 -2.54
CA THR A 5 -13.45 17.88 -1.18
C THR A 5 -14.48 18.30 -0.12
N PHE A 6 -15.17 19.43 -0.29
CA PHE A 6 -16.25 19.83 0.60
C PHE A 6 -17.46 18.89 0.51
N ALA A 7 -17.85 18.47 -0.70
CA ALA A 7 -18.96 17.53 -0.90
C ALA A 7 -18.67 16.18 -0.24
N THR A 8 -17.46 15.63 -0.42
CA THR A 8 -17.05 14.37 0.22
C THR A 8 -17.00 14.48 1.74
N ALA A 9 -16.51 15.60 2.28
CA ALA A 9 -16.48 15.84 3.72
C ALA A 9 -17.90 15.91 4.32
N ILE A 10 -18.83 16.58 3.64
CA ILE A 10 -20.24 16.67 4.08
C ILE A 10 -20.91 15.29 4.03
N ILE A 11 -20.72 14.53 2.95
CA ILE A 11 -21.26 13.18 2.81
C ILE A 11 -20.70 12.26 3.91
N ALA A 12 -19.38 12.28 4.14
CA ALA A 12 -18.75 11.52 5.21
C ALA A 12 -19.30 11.90 6.60
N PHE A 13 -19.48 13.19 6.86
CA PHE A 13 -20.07 13.67 8.12
C PHE A 13 -21.51 13.17 8.32
N ILE A 14 -22.35 13.21 7.27
CA ILE A 14 -23.74 12.73 7.32
C ILE A 14 -23.76 11.20 7.57
N ILE A 15 -22.90 10.44 6.88
CA ILE A 15 -22.78 8.98 7.06
C ILE A 15 -22.36 8.65 8.50
N VAL A 16 -21.33 9.29 9.01
CA VAL A 16 -20.82 9.06 10.38
C VAL A 16 -21.88 9.43 11.43
N ARG A 17 -22.56 10.55 11.26
CA ARG A 17 -23.64 10.98 12.16
C ARG A 17 -24.81 10.00 12.21
N ASN A 18 -25.15 9.36 11.09
CA ASN A 18 -26.26 8.43 10.97
C ASN A 18 -25.87 6.96 11.27
N SER A 19 -24.59 6.64 11.33
CA SER A 19 -24.10 5.30 11.70
C SER A 19 -24.00 5.16 13.21
N HIS A 20 -25.10 4.79 13.86
CA HIS A 20 -25.05 4.21 15.19
C HIS A 20 -24.50 2.78 15.07
N ALA A 21 -23.18 2.65 14.92
CA ALA A 21 -22.52 1.37 14.95
C ALA A 21 -22.68 0.77 16.36
N LYS A 22 -23.55 -0.22 16.50
CA LYS A 22 -23.55 -1.11 17.67
C LYS A 22 -22.23 -1.86 17.67
N CYS A 23 -21.30 -1.42 18.50
CA CYS A 23 -20.06 -2.13 18.75
C CYS A 23 -20.39 -3.36 19.60
N GLU A 24 -20.61 -4.52 19.00
CA GLU A 24 -20.62 -5.79 19.72
C GLU A 24 -19.20 -6.06 20.24
N LYS A 25 -19.03 -5.90 21.53
CA LYS A 25 -17.80 -6.29 22.23
C LYS A 25 -17.67 -7.82 22.23
N LYS A 26 -16.97 -8.39 21.28
CA LYS A 26 -16.29 -9.68 21.51
C LYS A 26 -15.03 -9.38 22.31
N GLU A 27 -14.96 -9.87 23.54
CA GLU A 27 -13.74 -9.88 24.34
C GLU A 27 -12.78 -10.95 23.78
N GLU A 28 -12.05 -10.61 22.72
CA GLU A 28 -10.85 -11.33 22.36
C GLU A 28 -9.68 -10.73 23.19
N VAL A 29 -8.84 -11.60 23.74
CA VAL A 29 -7.62 -11.17 24.43
C VAL A 29 -6.70 -10.53 23.41
N LYS A 30 -6.72 -9.21 23.31
CA LYS A 30 -5.91 -8.42 22.38
C LYS A 30 -4.68 -7.90 23.13
N ASN A 31 -3.56 -7.84 22.41
CA ASN A 31 -2.29 -7.38 22.95
C ASN A 31 -2.23 -5.84 23.02
N ASP A 32 -1.45 -5.32 23.96
CA ASP A 32 -1.04 -3.91 23.93
C ASP A 32 -0.03 -3.67 22.80
N ILE A 33 0.11 -2.42 22.34
CA ILE A 33 1.01 -2.09 21.25
C ILE A 33 2.45 -2.07 21.74
N HIS A 34 3.25 -3.04 21.31
CA HIS A 34 4.68 -3.13 21.59
C HIS A 34 5.48 -3.03 20.30
N LEU A 35 5.79 -1.79 19.85
CA LEU A 35 6.47 -1.54 18.57
C LEU A 35 7.79 -2.31 18.47
N LEU A 36 8.58 -2.38 19.53
CA LEU A 36 9.85 -3.12 19.55
C LEU A 36 9.66 -4.64 19.52
N ALA A 37 8.59 -5.16 20.14
CA ALA A 37 8.30 -6.59 20.09
C ALA A 37 7.84 -7.01 18.68
N ASP A 38 7.06 -6.18 18.02
CA ASP A 38 6.51 -6.44 16.68
C ASP A 38 7.28 -5.69 15.57
N TRP A 39 8.56 -5.36 15.80
CA TRP A 39 9.34 -4.54 14.89
C TRP A 39 9.37 -5.08 13.45
N LYS A 40 9.34 -6.41 13.26
CA LYS A 40 9.31 -7.04 11.93
C LYS A 40 8.00 -6.74 11.18
N LEU A 41 6.87 -6.72 11.90
CA LEU A 41 5.59 -6.31 11.32
C LEU A 41 5.67 -4.85 10.87
N TRP A 42 6.03 -3.95 11.78
CA TRP A 42 6.10 -2.52 11.52
C TRP A 42 7.11 -2.16 10.43
N LEU A 43 8.26 -2.84 10.42
CA LEU A 43 9.26 -2.69 9.36
C LEU A 43 8.69 -3.12 8.00
N GLY A 44 8.03 -4.29 7.93
CA GLY A 44 7.43 -4.77 6.69
C GLY A 44 6.37 -3.83 6.14
N LEU A 45 5.47 -3.32 7.01
CA LEU A 45 4.46 -2.34 6.62
C LEU A 45 5.09 -1.02 6.14
N THR A 46 6.13 -0.54 6.82
CA THR A 46 6.84 0.69 6.46
C THR A 46 7.61 0.54 5.15
N LEU A 47 8.38 -0.54 4.97
CA LEU A 47 9.12 -0.79 3.73
C LEU A 47 8.20 -0.91 2.52
N MET A 48 7.01 -1.47 2.69
CA MET A 48 6.01 -1.48 1.63
C MET A 48 5.70 -0.06 1.17
N GLN A 49 5.48 0.87 2.10
CA GLN A 49 5.18 2.26 1.75
C GLN A 49 6.40 3.02 1.21
N VAL A 50 7.60 2.72 1.71
CA VAL A 50 8.85 3.24 1.12
C VAL A 50 8.95 2.85 -0.37
N SER A 51 8.60 1.60 -0.72
CA SER A 51 8.64 1.14 -2.11
C SER A 51 7.69 1.88 -3.04
N PHE A 52 6.60 2.45 -2.51
CA PHE A 52 5.66 3.29 -3.26
C PHE A 52 6.17 4.71 -3.53
N GLY A 53 7.25 5.14 -2.90
CA GLY A 53 7.82 6.47 -3.10
C GLY A 53 8.15 6.76 -4.57
N SER A 54 8.70 5.78 -5.28
CA SER A 54 8.99 5.88 -6.72
C SER A 54 7.71 6.04 -7.54
N PHE A 55 6.68 5.27 -7.24
CA PHE A 55 5.43 5.31 -7.99
C PHE A 55 4.71 6.66 -7.85
N TYR A 56 4.44 7.11 -6.63
CA TYR A 56 3.67 8.33 -6.42
C TYR A 56 4.37 9.60 -6.88
N ASN A 57 5.70 9.64 -6.87
CA ASN A 57 6.43 10.86 -7.18
C ASN A 57 7.06 10.85 -8.58
N PHE A 58 7.41 9.68 -9.12
CA PHE A 58 8.24 9.60 -10.32
C PHE A 58 7.65 8.76 -11.45
N PHE A 59 6.57 8.00 -11.26
CA PHE A 59 6.04 7.12 -12.30
C PHE A 59 5.75 7.86 -13.63
N THR A 60 5.09 9.01 -13.56
CA THR A 60 4.79 9.80 -14.77
C THR A 60 6.05 10.25 -15.48
N ILE A 61 7.02 10.80 -14.74
CA ILE A 61 8.29 11.29 -15.30
C ILE A 61 9.08 10.11 -15.86
N TYR A 62 9.20 9.03 -15.12
CA TYR A 62 9.90 7.81 -15.51
C TYR A 62 9.35 7.26 -16.84
N GLU A 63 8.03 7.05 -16.93
CA GLU A 63 7.41 6.51 -18.14
C GLU A 63 7.57 7.45 -19.34
N THR A 64 7.47 8.77 -19.14
CA THR A 64 7.66 9.75 -20.23
C THR A 64 9.12 9.79 -20.69
N ASP A 65 10.09 9.65 -19.81
CA ASP A 65 11.52 9.58 -20.16
C ASP A 65 11.85 8.30 -20.94
N PHE A 66 11.11 7.23 -20.69
CA PHE A 66 11.22 5.98 -21.47
C PHE A 66 10.35 5.97 -22.74
N GLY A 67 9.71 7.08 -23.12
CA GLY A 67 9.02 7.26 -24.39
C GLY A 67 7.51 6.94 -24.37
N VAL A 68 6.93 6.65 -23.23
CA VAL A 68 5.46 6.55 -23.09
C VAL A 68 4.87 7.96 -23.11
N SER A 69 3.85 8.22 -23.93
CA SER A 69 3.24 9.54 -23.99
C SER A 69 2.56 9.92 -22.67
N LEU A 70 2.51 11.23 -22.37
CA LEU A 70 1.85 11.73 -21.18
C LEU A 70 0.37 11.30 -21.11
N ASP A 71 -0.34 11.34 -22.22
CA ASP A 71 -1.75 10.91 -22.30
C ASP A 71 -1.88 9.43 -21.93
N MET A 72 -0.99 8.58 -22.41
CA MET A 72 -0.99 7.16 -22.08
C MET A 72 -0.70 6.95 -20.59
N THR A 73 0.21 7.72 -20.01
CA THR A 73 0.50 7.66 -18.56
C THR A 73 -0.72 8.05 -17.73
N ILE A 74 -1.51 9.05 -18.19
CA ILE A 74 -2.79 9.42 -17.55
C ILE A 74 -3.79 8.24 -17.62
N TYR A 75 -3.86 7.53 -18.75
CA TYR A 75 -4.72 6.34 -18.85
C TYR A 75 -4.26 5.21 -17.92
N LEU A 76 -2.95 4.99 -17.77
CA LEU A 76 -2.40 4.02 -16.83
C LEU A 76 -2.79 4.36 -15.37
N TRP A 77 -2.67 5.62 -14.96
CA TRP A 77 -3.12 6.08 -13.65
C TRP A 77 -4.63 5.85 -13.45
N SER A 78 -5.42 6.26 -14.43
CA SER A 78 -6.89 6.12 -14.37
C SER A 78 -7.31 4.66 -14.27
N PHE A 79 -6.67 3.79 -15.04
CA PHE A 79 -6.91 2.35 -15.00
C PHE A 79 -6.54 1.75 -13.63
N GLY A 80 -5.41 2.15 -13.05
CA GLY A 80 -5.01 1.72 -11.70
C GLY A 80 -6.07 2.08 -10.64
N VAL A 81 -6.61 3.31 -10.69
CA VAL A 81 -7.69 3.76 -9.78
C VAL A 81 -8.98 2.95 -9.99
N ILE A 82 -9.35 2.65 -11.23
CA ILE A 82 -10.52 1.82 -11.52
C ILE A 82 -10.35 0.42 -10.90
N MET A 83 -9.19 -0.19 -11.07
CA MET A 83 -8.89 -1.50 -10.51
C MET A 83 -8.87 -1.48 -8.98
N GLU A 84 -8.42 -0.40 -8.36
CA GLU A 84 -8.49 -0.18 -6.92
C GLU A 84 -9.96 -0.15 -6.43
N ILE A 85 -10.82 0.59 -7.09
CA ILE A 85 -12.25 0.67 -6.77
C ILE A 85 -12.89 -0.73 -6.86
N VAL A 86 -12.61 -1.48 -7.93
CA VAL A 86 -13.11 -2.87 -8.10
C VAL A 86 -12.65 -3.76 -6.94
N MET A 87 -11.39 -3.63 -6.52
CA MET A 87 -10.86 -4.39 -5.38
C MET A 87 -11.56 -4.01 -4.08
N LEU A 88 -11.77 -2.72 -3.80
CA LEU A 88 -12.47 -2.27 -2.59
C LEU A 88 -13.88 -2.85 -2.47
N PHE A 89 -14.60 -3.00 -3.59
CA PHE A 89 -15.91 -3.66 -3.59
C PHE A 89 -15.83 -5.18 -3.36
N SER A 90 -14.78 -5.85 -3.83
CA SER A 90 -14.64 -7.30 -3.78
C SER A 90 -13.83 -7.82 -2.60
N GLN A 91 -13.07 -6.96 -1.90
CA GLN A 91 -12.10 -7.32 -0.87
C GLN A 91 -12.66 -8.09 0.33
N GLY A 92 -13.95 -7.97 0.63
CA GLY A 92 -14.58 -8.64 1.77
C GLY A 92 -14.36 -10.17 1.79
N ARG A 93 -14.31 -10.80 0.62
CA ARG A 93 -14.02 -12.24 0.48
C ARG A 93 -12.56 -12.58 0.83
N PHE A 94 -11.63 -11.70 0.49
CA PHE A 94 -10.20 -11.88 0.78
C PHE A 94 -9.91 -11.67 2.27
N LEU A 95 -10.52 -10.66 2.89
CA LEU A 95 -10.30 -10.30 4.29
C LEU A 95 -10.82 -11.35 5.30
N GLN A 96 -11.61 -12.32 4.86
CA GLN A 96 -12.02 -13.49 5.65
C GLN A 96 -10.91 -14.54 5.80
N ASN A 97 -9.86 -14.47 4.99
CA ASN A 97 -8.73 -15.38 5.04
C ASN A 97 -7.66 -14.91 6.05
N ASN A 98 -6.57 -15.65 6.12
CA ASN A 98 -5.45 -15.27 6.98
C ASN A 98 -4.83 -13.93 6.51
N LEU A 99 -5.09 -12.86 7.27
CA LEU A 99 -4.69 -11.49 6.94
C LEU A 99 -3.18 -11.34 6.78
N LEU A 100 -2.39 -12.04 7.61
CA LEU A 100 -0.93 -12.01 7.50
C LEU A 100 -0.42 -12.65 6.21
N THR A 101 -1.09 -13.72 5.74
CA THR A 101 -0.80 -14.32 4.43
C THR A 101 -1.16 -13.35 3.29
N ILE A 102 -2.27 -12.61 3.41
CA ILE A 102 -2.65 -11.59 2.42
C ILE A 102 -1.59 -10.49 2.37
N LEU A 103 -1.10 -10.00 3.53
CA LEU A 103 -0.03 -9.01 3.58
C LEU A 103 1.26 -9.51 2.88
N GLN A 104 1.60 -10.79 3.06
CA GLN A 104 2.75 -11.38 2.37
C GLN A 104 2.52 -11.47 0.85
N ILE A 105 1.35 -11.91 0.42
CA ILE A 105 1.01 -12.01 -1.02
C ILE A 105 1.04 -10.62 -1.67
N THR A 106 0.46 -9.62 -1.03
CA THR A 106 0.38 -8.26 -1.58
C THR A 106 1.72 -7.57 -1.65
N THR A 107 2.60 -7.76 -0.65
CA THR A 107 3.99 -7.23 -0.70
C THR A 107 4.82 -7.93 -1.77
N PHE A 108 4.67 -9.24 -1.93
CA PHE A 108 5.34 -9.99 -3.00
C PHE A 108 4.83 -9.57 -4.39
N ALA A 109 3.52 -9.41 -4.55
CA ALA A 109 2.92 -8.89 -5.79
C ALA A 109 3.44 -7.48 -6.12
N SER A 110 3.68 -6.62 -5.10
CA SER A 110 4.30 -5.32 -5.32
C SER A 110 5.74 -5.43 -5.82
N ALA A 111 6.53 -6.37 -5.28
CA ALA A 111 7.89 -6.59 -5.75
C ALA A 111 7.90 -7.00 -7.23
N ILE A 112 6.99 -7.93 -7.62
CA ILE A 112 6.82 -8.31 -9.04
C ILE A 112 6.38 -7.11 -9.87
N ARG A 113 5.41 -6.33 -9.39
CA ARG A 113 4.91 -5.15 -10.08
C ARG A 113 6.03 -4.18 -10.42
N TRP A 114 6.83 -3.79 -9.44
CA TRP A 114 7.94 -2.83 -9.65
C TRP A 114 9.03 -3.41 -10.54
N PHE A 115 9.32 -4.70 -10.40
CA PHE A 115 10.26 -5.37 -11.29
C PHE A 115 9.79 -5.36 -12.75
N LEU A 116 8.50 -5.57 -13.01
CA LEU A 116 7.94 -5.52 -14.36
C LEU A 116 7.99 -4.11 -14.96
N VAL A 117 7.72 -3.07 -14.18
CA VAL A 117 7.89 -1.66 -14.62
C VAL A 117 9.35 -1.39 -15.00
N TYR A 118 10.31 -1.86 -14.19
CA TYR A 118 11.73 -1.74 -14.50
C TYR A 118 12.12 -2.49 -15.78
N ALA A 119 11.68 -3.74 -15.91
CA ALA A 119 12.11 -4.62 -17.00
C ALA A 119 11.48 -4.27 -18.36
N PHE A 120 10.28 -3.74 -18.36
CA PHE A 120 9.46 -3.47 -19.55
C PHE A 120 8.82 -2.07 -19.52
N PRO A 121 9.62 -0.99 -19.40
CA PRO A 121 9.07 0.36 -19.21
C PRO A 121 8.32 0.92 -20.44
N GLN A 122 8.49 0.31 -21.62
CA GLN A 122 7.85 0.75 -22.86
C GLN A 122 6.70 -0.17 -23.31
N ASP A 123 6.55 -1.33 -22.69
CA ASP A 123 5.51 -2.29 -23.07
C ASP A 123 4.18 -1.94 -22.39
N LEU A 124 3.26 -1.35 -23.17
CA LEU A 124 1.95 -0.91 -22.67
C LEU A 124 1.13 -2.07 -22.08
N VAL A 125 1.23 -3.29 -22.65
CA VAL A 125 0.47 -4.45 -22.15
C VAL A 125 0.98 -4.80 -20.75
N VAL A 126 2.31 -4.84 -20.57
CA VAL A 126 2.91 -5.07 -19.25
C VAL A 126 2.57 -3.94 -18.29
N LEU A 127 2.63 -2.68 -18.73
CA LEU A 127 2.29 -1.53 -17.89
C LEU A 127 0.82 -1.57 -17.43
N PHE A 128 -0.14 -1.86 -18.29
CA PHE A 128 -1.54 -2.04 -17.88
C PHE A 128 -1.70 -3.23 -16.92
N PHE A 129 -1.00 -4.33 -17.14
CA PHE A 129 -0.97 -5.44 -16.19
C PHE A 129 -0.43 -5.01 -14.83
N THR A 130 0.67 -4.25 -14.78
CA THR A 130 1.21 -3.72 -13.51
C THR A 130 0.23 -2.78 -12.81
N GLN A 131 -0.56 -2.00 -13.56
CA GLN A 131 -1.60 -1.17 -12.97
C GLN A 131 -2.78 -2.00 -12.43
N SER A 132 -3.11 -3.15 -13.02
CA SER A 132 -4.09 -4.05 -12.41
C SER A 132 -3.61 -4.61 -11.06
N LEU A 133 -2.31 -4.87 -10.92
CA LEU A 133 -1.71 -5.26 -9.64
C LEU A 133 -1.74 -4.15 -8.57
N HIS A 134 -2.02 -2.89 -8.95
CA HIS A 134 -2.21 -1.79 -8.01
C HIS A 134 -3.35 -2.09 -7.02
N ALA A 135 -4.40 -2.69 -7.49
CA ALA A 135 -5.53 -3.13 -6.68
C ALA A 135 -5.10 -4.04 -5.51
N LEU A 136 -4.18 -4.98 -5.76
CA LEU A 136 -3.63 -5.87 -4.74
C LEU A 136 -2.64 -5.14 -3.84
N SER A 137 -1.69 -4.44 -4.45
CA SER A 137 -0.56 -3.85 -3.75
C SER A 137 -0.93 -2.62 -2.92
N PHE A 138 -2.03 -1.94 -3.23
CA PHE A 138 -2.52 -0.79 -2.49
C PHE A 138 -3.82 -1.09 -1.74
N ALA A 139 -4.94 -1.29 -2.45
CA ALA A 139 -6.26 -1.41 -1.82
C ALA A 139 -6.35 -2.62 -0.87
N LEU A 140 -6.00 -3.81 -1.35
CA LEU A 140 -6.07 -5.02 -0.53
C LEU A 140 -5.02 -5.02 0.59
N PHE A 141 -3.78 -4.55 0.31
CA PHE A 141 -2.74 -4.41 1.33
C PHE A 141 -3.19 -3.48 2.46
N HIS A 142 -3.68 -2.29 2.14
CA HIS A 142 -4.13 -1.32 3.14
C HIS A 142 -5.24 -1.89 4.02
N SER A 143 -6.27 -2.46 3.41
CA SER A 143 -7.41 -3.03 4.13
C SER A 143 -7.01 -4.24 4.99
N ALA A 144 -6.13 -5.10 4.48
CA ALA A 144 -5.60 -6.23 5.23
C ALA A 144 -4.71 -5.77 6.40
N ALA A 145 -3.90 -4.71 6.21
CA ALA A 145 -3.07 -4.16 7.29
C ALA A 145 -3.93 -3.60 8.43
N ILE A 146 -4.91 -2.75 8.12
CA ILE A 146 -5.82 -2.20 9.13
C ILE A 146 -6.58 -3.32 9.83
N SER A 147 -7.12 -4.28 9.08
CA SER A 147 -7.84 -5.42 9.66
C SER A 147 -6.94 -6.26 10.56
N TYR A 148 -5.69 -6.53 10.15
CA TYR A 148 -4.72 -7.28 10.95
C TYR A 148 -4.38 -6.55 12.25
N LEU A 149 -4.12 -5.25 12.18
CA LEU A 149 -3.82 -4.43 13.36
C LEU A 149 -5.02 -4.40 14.34
N PHE A 150 -6.25 -4.31 13.82
CA PHE A 150 -7.46 -4.31 14.64
C PHE A 150 -7.74 -5.66 15.31
N HIS A 151 -7.33 -6.76 14.70
CA HIS A 151 -7.40 -8.09 15.34
C HIS A 151 -6.28 -8.31 16.37
N THR A 152 -5.10 -7.73 16.13
CA THR A 152 -3.91 -7.95 16.94
C THR A 152 -3.89 -7.06 18.19
N TYR A 153 -4.27 -5.79 18.07
CA TYR A 153 -4.10 -4.82 19.14
C TYR A 153 -5.41 -4.39 19.78
N LYS A 154 -5.34 -4.20 21.13
CA LYS A 154 -6.47 -3.78 21.96
C LYS A 154 -6.94 -2.36 21.63
N HIS A 155 -6.01 -1.44 21.43
CA HIS A 155 -6.28 -0.04 21.13
C HIS A 155 -6.27 0.21 19.61
N GLN A 156 -7.38 -0.11 18.93
CA GLN A 156 -7.50 -0.04 17.47
C GLN A 156 -7.19 1.34 16.89
N ALA A 157 -7.75 2.40 17.50
CA ALA A 157 -7.51 3.77 17.05
C ALA A 157 -6.03 4.16 17.14
N LEU A 158 -5.34 3.77 18.22
CA LEU A 158 -3.92 4.01 18.40
C LEU A 158 -3.08 3.21 17.39
N ALA A 159 -3.42 1.95 17.14
CA ALA A 159 -2.77 1.13 16.13
C ALA A 159 -2.88 1.73 14.74
N GLN A 160 -4.06 2.27 14.38
CA GLN A 160 -4.26 2.96 13.12
C GLN A 160 -3.48 4.28 13.03
N GLN A 161 -3.38 5.04 14.13
CA GLN A 161 -2.56 6.26 14.19
C GLN A 161 -1.08 5.95 13.99
N PHE A 162 -0.54 4.91 14.63
CA PHE A 162 0.83 4.45 14.41
C PHE A 162 1.05 3.98 12.98
N PHE A 163 0.10 3.23 12.42
CA PHE A 163 0.17 2.81 11.03
C PHE A 163 0.23 4.02 10.08
N SER A 164 -0.65 5.00 10.27
CA SER A 164 -0.65 6.23 9.46
C SER A 164 0.64 7.04 9.64
N GLY A 165 1.08 7.25 10.87
CA GLY A 165 2.26 8.08 11.18
C GLY A 165 3.58 7.43 10.76
N ILE A 166 3.79 6.14 11.10
CA ILE A 166 5.05 5.44 10.83
C ILE A 166 5.08 4.98 9.37
N THR A 167 4.03 4.30 8.92
CA THR A 167 4.05 3.68 7.60
C THR A 167 3.86 4.72 6.49
N TYR A 168 2.78 5.50 6.53
CA TYR A 168 2.52 6.50 5.50
C TYR A 168 3.30 7.80 5.72
N GLY A 169 3.43 8.27 6.96
CA GLY A 169 4.20 9.47 7.28
C GLY A 169 5.70 9.25 7.06
N LEU A 170 6.35 8.53 7.95
CA LEU A 170 7.81 8.31 7.88
C LEU A 170 8.21 7.46 6.66
N GLY A 171 7.47 6.37 6.37
CA GLY A 171 7.74 5.50 5.23
C GLY A 171 7.53 6.22 3.90
N GLY A 172 6.41 6.94 3.73
CA GLY A 172 6.12 7.71 2.52
C GLY A 172 7.14 8.83 2.30
N PHE A 173 7.49 9.58 3.34
CA PHE A 173 8.49 10.64 3.27
C PHE A 173 9.89 10.11 2.91
N SER A 174 10.37 9.09 3.62
CA SER A 174 11.68 8.48 3.33
C SER A 174 11.71 7.82 1.95
N GLY A 175 10.59 7.22 1.52
CA GLY A 175 10.43 6.67 0.18
C GLY A 175 10.51 7.72 -0.92
N ALA A 176 9.88 8.89 -0.74
CA ALA A 176 9.97 10.00 -1.69
C ALA A 176 11.39 10.56 -1.81
N LEU A 177 12.08 10.75 -0.67
CA LEU A 177 13.48 11.22 -0.67
C LEU A 177 14.42 10.22 -1.33
N LEU A 178 14.29 8.94 -0.98
CA LEU A 178 15.11 7.88 -1.55
C LEU A 178 14.86 7.76 -3.07
N ALA A 179 13.60 7.81 -3.50
CA ALA A 179 13.25 7.79 -4.90
C ALA A 179 13.83 8.97 -5.67
N GLY A 180 13.79 10.19 -5.11
CA GLY A 180 14.41 11.36 -5.70
C GLY A 180 15.91 11.21 -5.87
N TYR A 181 16.61 10.76 -4.84
CA TYR A 181 18.04 10.52 -4.88
C TYR A 181 18.43 9.46 -5.92
N ILE A 182 17.70 8.33 -5.97
CA ILE A 182 17.96 7.26 -6.94
C ILE A 182 17.68 7.74 -8.36
N TYR A 183 16.58 8.47 -8.56
CA TYR A 183 16.20 8.99 -9.88
C TYR A 183 17.25 9.96 -10.44
N GLU A 184 17.84 10.80 -9.58
CA GLU A 184 18.89 11.75 -9.99
C GLU A 184 20.17 11.05 -10.48
N ILE A 185 20.57 9.93 -9.85
CA ILE A 185 21.85 9.26 -10.14
C ILE A 185 21.67 8.07 -11.09
N PHE A 186 20.61 7.30 -10.88
CA PHE A 186 20.32 6.04 -11.58
C PHE A 186 18.84 5.97 -11.97
N PRO A 187 18.35 6.82 -12.90
CA PRO A 187 16.93 6.91 -13.22
C PRO A 187 16.32 5.58 -13.66
N ARG A 188 17.07 4.77 -14.40
CA ARG A 188 16.61 3.47 -14.88
C ARG A 188 16.34 2.49 -13.74
N GLU A 189 17.19 2.47 -12.71
CA GLU A 189 17.14 1.54 -11.59
C GLU A 189 16.10 1.92 -10.53
N LEU A 190 15.36 3.00 -10.73
CA LEU A 190 14.38 3.51 -9.77
C LEU A 190 13.37 2.41 -9.36
N PHE A 191 12.72 1.77 -10.32
CA PHE A 191 11.74 0.72 -10.02
C PHE A 191 12.35 -0.62 -9.63
N LEU A 192 13.61 -0.88 -10.01
CA LEU A 192 14.35 -2.02 -9.47
C LEU A 192 14.61 -1.86 -7.97
N SER A 193 14.99 -0.67 -7.52
CA SER A 193 15.16 -0.37 -6.10
C SER A 193 13.85 -0.54 -5.32
N SER A 194 12.74 -0.08 -5.88
CA SER A 194 11.41 -0.26 -5.29
C SER A 194 11.01 -1.73 -5.20
N ALA A 195 11.35 -2.54 -6.21
CA ALA A 195 11.12 -3.99 -6.20
C ALA A 195 11.91 -4.67 -5.07
N LEU A 196 13.18 -4.31 -4.89
CA LEU A 196 14.00 -4.84 -3.81
C LEU A 196 13.46 -4.45 -2.43
N ILE A 197 13.03 -3.19 -2.24
CA ILE A 197 12.45 -2.72 -0.99
C ILE A 197 11.13 -3.46 -0.70
N ALA A 198 10.25 -3.64 -1.69
CA ALA A 198 9.00 -4.39 -1.53
C ALA A 198 9.28 -5.87 -1.22
N PHE A 199 10.31 -6.46 -1.80
CA PHE A 199 10.75 -7.80 -1.48
C PHE A 199 11.28 -7.92 -0.03
N LEU A 200 12.03 -6.94 0.46
CA LEU A 200 12.44 -6.87 1.86
C LEU A 200 11.23 -6.72 2.80
N ALA A 201 10.20 -5.97 2.39
CA ALA A 201 8.93 -5.91 3.12
C ALA A 201 8.29 -7.29 3.25
N PHE A 202 8.22 -8.05 2.14
CA PHE A 202 7.74 -9.43 2.15
C PHE A 202 8.53 -10.33 3.10
N VAL A 203 9.87 -10.27 3.04
CA VAL A 203 10.74 -11.06 3.93
C VAL A 203 10.48 -10.71 5.41
N SER A 204 10.36 -9.42 5.73
CA SER A 204 10.09 -8.97 7.10
C SER A 204 8.76 -9.52 7.63
N LEU A 205 7.69 -9.46 6.82
CA LEU A 205 6.38 -10.01 7.18
C LEU A 205 6.40 -11.55 7.29
N ARG A 206 7.20 -12.21 6.46
CA ARG A 206 7.40 -13.67 6.54
C ARG A 206 8.08 -14.06 7.84
N LEU A 207 9.12 -13.33 8.26
CA LEU A 207 9.83 -13.55 9.53
C LEU A 207 8.95 -13.22 10.73
N HIS A 208 8.03 -12.27 10.61
CA HIS A 208 7.03 -12.02 11.66
C HIS A 208 6.07 -13.20 11.80
N ALA A 209 5.60 -13.76 10.69
CA ALA A 209 4.69 -14.91 10.68
C ALA A 209 5.30 -16.17 11.30
N GLN A 210 6.61 -16.40 11.11
CA GLN A 210 7.31 -17.56 11.67
C GLN A 210 7.47 -17.48 13.21
N ARG A 211 7.56 -16.28 13.75
CA ARG A 211 7.67 -16.06 15.19
C ARG A 211 6.36 -16.32 15.94
N ASN A 212 5.22 -16.15 15.25
CA ASN A 212 3.89 -16.25 15.85
C ASN A 212 3.21 -17.62 15.59
N ARG A 213 3.96 -18.58 15.05
CA ARG A 213 3.59 -20.01 14.95
C ARG A 213 4.19 -20.80 16.12
#